data_31e07ebee7c0e872c09f09dd0b1ea11e
#
_entry.id   31e07ebee7c0e872c09f09dd0b1ea11e
#
_cell.length_a   1.000
_cell.length_b   1.000
_cell.length_c   1.000
_cell.angle_alpha   90.00
_cell.angle_beta   90.00
_cell.angle_gamma   90.00
#
_symmetry.space_group_name_H-M   'P 1'
#
loop_
_entity.id
_entity.type
_entity.pdbx_description
1 polymer ?
#
loop_
_entity_poly.entity_id
_entity_poly.type
_entity_poly.pdbx_seq_one_letter_code
_entity_poly.pdbx_strand_id
1 'polypeptide(L)'
;MTLDYYRIFYYVAKYKSFSKAARMLDNNQPNITRCMNILESELDCKLLNRSHKGITLTPEGNTLYSHVSIAMKQLEDAENAIIKSKSLSGGTICIGVSEIALRIFLLKKLEKFTG
;
A
#
# COMPACT_ATOMS: atom_id res chain seq x y z
N MET A 1 -11.48 4.93 -8.83
CA MET A 1 -10.67 4.15 -7.90
C MET A 1 -9.53 4.98 -7.38
N THR A 2 -9.19 4.79 -6.14
CA THR A 2 -8.10 5.56 -5.56
C THR A 2 -6.88 4.67 -5.35
N LEU A 3 -5.75 5.31 -5.20
CA LEU A 3 -4.50 4.61 -4.90
C LEU A 3 -4.61 3.80 -3.61
N ASP A 4 -5.44 4.25 -2.68
CA ASP A 4 -5.64 3.54 -1.42
C ASP A 4 -6.15 2.11 -1.60
N TYR A 5 -7.05 1.88 -2.54
CA TYR A 5 -7.56 0.54 -2.78
C TYR A 5 -6.45 -0.39 -3.25
N TYR A 6 -5.55 0.10 -4.09
CA TYR A 6 -4.42 -0.70 -4.55
C TYR A 6 -3.43 -0.96 -3.41
N ARG A 7 -3.23 0.02 -2.54
CA ARG A 7 -2.36 -0.16 -1.38
C ARG A 7 -2.92 -1.21 -0.43
N ILE A 8 -4.22 -1.16 -0.18
CA ILE A 8 -4.89 -2.15 0.65
C ILE A 8 -4.74 -3.53 0.02
N PHE A 9 -4.99 -3.65 -1.27
CA PHE A 9 -4.83 -4.90 -1.98
C PHE A 9 -3.40 -5.44 -1.84
N TYR A 10 -2.42 -4.56 -1.97
CA TYR A 10 -1.02 -4.95 -1.83
C TYR A 10 -0.76 -5.63 -0.48
N TYR A 11 -1.25 -5.03 0.61
CA TYR A 11 -1.04 -5.60 1.93
C TYR A 11 -1.82 -6.89 2.13
N VAL A 12 -3.05 -6.95 1.64
CA VAL A 12 -3.84 -8.19 1.73
C VAL A 12 -3.15 -9.32 0.99
N ALA A 13 -2.65 -9.05 -0.20
CA ALA A 13 -1.96 -10.05 -1.01
C ALA A 13 -0.64 -10.46 -0.38
N LYS A 14 0.09 -9.51 0.15
CA LYS A 14 1.39 -9.76 0.75
C LYS A 14 1.29 -10.65 1.98
N TYR A 15 0.34 -10.37 2.86
CA TYR A 15 0.19 -11.11 4.10
C TYR A 15 -0.79 -12.26 3.99
N LYS A 16 -1.55 -12.32 2.90
CA LYS A 16 -2.59 -13.33 2.66
C LYS A 16 -3.56 -13.42 3.83
N SER A 17 -3.90 -12.26 4.38
CA SER A 17 -4.76 -12.19 5.55
C SER A 17 -5.39 -10.81 5.65
N PHE A 18 -6.71 -10.78 5.79
CA PHE A 18 -7.42 -9.52 6.02
C PHE A 18 -7.08 -8.95 7.40
N SER A 19 -6.96 -9.82 8.40
CA SER A 19 -6.65 -9.38 9.75
C SER A 19 -5.29 -8.72 9.84
N LYS A 20 -4.28 -9.35 9.24
CA LYS A 20 -2.93 -8.79 9.25
C LYS A 20 -2.86 -7.49 8.48
N ALA A 21 -3.51 -7.45 7.31
CA ALA A 21 -3.54 -6.22 6.51
C ALA A 21 -4.18 -5.08 7.31
N ALA A 22 -5.28 -5.36 7.99
CA ALA A 22 -5.94 -4.36 8.79
C ALA A 22 -5.03 -3.81 9.89
N ARG A 23 -4.31 -4.68 10.56
CA ARG A 23 -3.37 -4.25 11.59
C ARG A 23 -2.24 -3.40 11.03
N MET A 24 -1.68 -3.83 9.90
CA MET A 24 -0.57 -3.11 9.28
C MET A 24 -0.99 -1.74 8.74
N LEU A 25 -2.25 -1.61 8.35
CA LEU A 25 -2.78 -0.37 7.80
C LEU A 25 -3.50 0.50 8.84
N ASP A 26 -3.52 0.04 10.09
CA ASP A 26 -4.24 0.72 11.15
C ASP A 26 -5.71 0.94 10.76
N ASN A 27 -6.32 -0.12 10.32
CA ASN A 27 -7.69 -0.10 9.82
C ASN A 27 -8.44 -1.30 10.38
N ASN A 28 -9.75 -1.40 10.12
CA ASN A 28 -10.53 -2.54 10.59
C ASN A 28 -10.79 -3.51 9.44
N GLN A 29 -10.98 -4.76 9.79
CA GLN A 29 -11.17 -5.81 8.81
C GLN A 29 -12.41 -5.62 7.93
N PRO A 30 -13.58 -5.23 8.47
CA PRO A 30 -14.74 -4.99 7.60
C PRO A 30 -14.48 -3.94 6.52
N ASN A 31 -13.73 -2.90 6.84
CA ASN A 31 -13.41 -1.88 5.86
C ASN A 31 -12.47 -2.42 4.79
N ILE A 32 -11.49 -3.23 5.18
CA ILE A 32 -10.58 -3.87 4.24
C ILE A 32 -11.37 -4.77 3.27
N THR A 33 -12.28 -5.56 3.81
CA THR A 33 -13.11 -6.45 3.01
C THR A 33 -13.96 -5.65 2.02
N ARG A 34 -14.55 -4.56 2.48
CA ARG A 34 -15.37 -3.69 1.65
C ARG A 34 -14.55 -3.09 0.50
N CYS A 35 -13.35 -2.62 0.79
CA CYS A 35 -12.48 -2.04 -0.23
C CYS A 35 -12.09 -3.06 -1.28
N MET A 36 -11.83 -4.29 -0.87
CA MET A 36 -11.48 -5.34 -1.81
C MET A 36 -12.67 -5.71 -2.70
N ASN A 37 -13.86 -5.76 -2.13
CA ASN A 37 -15.06 -6.02 -2.91
C ASN A 37 -15.31 -4.92 -3.95
N ILE A 38 -15.09 -3.68 -3.57
CA ILE A 38 -15.23 -2.55 -4.49
C ILE A 38 -14.20 -2.64 -5.62
N LEU A 39 -12.97 -2.93 -5.27
CA LEU A 39 -11.90 -3.03 -6.27
C LEU A 39 -12.18 -4.15 -7.27
N GLU A 40 -12.59 -5.32 -6.78
CA GLU A 40 -12.96 -6.44 -7.65
C GLU A 40 -14.14 -6.08 -8.55
N SER A 41 -15.11 -5.36 -8.00
CA SER A 41 -16.27 -4.93 -8.76
C SER A 41 -15.88 -3.95 -9.87
N GLU A 42 -15.02 -3.01 -9.58
CA GLU A 42 -14.59 -2.02 -10.57
C GLU A 42 -13.75 -2.63 -11.68
N LEU A 43 -12.93 -3.61 -11.35
CA LEU A 43 -12.11 -4.31 -12.35
C LEU A 43 -12.86 -5.47 -13.01
N ASP A 44 -14.05 -5.75 -12.52
CA ASP A 44 -14.92 -6.81 -13.05
C ASP A 44 -14.21 -8.17 -13.08
N CYS A 45 -13.51 -8.49 -12.03
CA CYS A 45 -12.87 -9.80 -11.89
C CYS A 45 -12.58 -10.08 -10.42
N LYS A 46 -12.38 -11.35 -10.12
CA LYS A 46 -11.94 -11.76 -8.78
C LYS A 46 -10.43 -11.63 -8.70
N LEU A 47 -9.98 -11.05 -7.62
CA LEU A 47 -8.55 -10.90 -7.35
C LEU A 47 -8.08 -11.87 -6.28
N LEU A 48 -9.00 -12.22 -5.37
CA LEU A 48 -8.68 -13.02 -4.19
C LEU A 48 -9.60 -14.23 -4.11
N ASN A 49 -9.00 -15.37 -3.80
CA ASN A 49 -9.75 -16.56 -3.40
C ASN A 49 -9.75 -16.62 -1.89
N ARG A 50 -10.93 -16.67 -1.30
CA ARG A 50 -11.10 -16.68 0.15
C ARG A 50 -11.56 -18.05 0.58
N SER A 51 -10.81 -18.65 1.49
CA SER A 51 -11.17 -19.97 2.00
C SER A 51 -10.86 -20.04 3.49
N HIS A 52 -11.24 -21.16 4.11
CA HIS A 52 -10.94 -21.39 5.51
C HIS A 52 -9.44 -21.43 5.79
N LYS A 53 -8.66 -21.76 4.79
CA LYS A 53 -7.21 -21.85 4.94
C LYS A 53 -6.51 -20.52 4.72
N GLY A 54 -7.26 -19.49 4.36
CA GLY A 54 -6.68 -18.16 4.14
C GLY A 54 -6.98 -17.65 2.76
N ILE A 55 -6.15 -16.72 2.30
CA ILE A 55 -6.36 -16.02 1.06
C ILE A 55 -5.28 -16.41 0.06
N THR A 56 -5.68 -16.65 -1.17
CA THR A 56 -4.75 -16.84 -2.28
C THR A 56 -5.15 -15.89 -3.40
N LEU A 57 -4.23 -15.67 -4.34
CA LEU A 57 -4.50 -14.79 -5.47
C LEU A 57 -5.02 -15.58 -6.65
N THR A 58 -6.00 -14.99 -7.35
CA THR A 58 -6.41 -15.50 -8.66
C THR A 58 -5.33 -15.15 -9.67
N PRO A 59 -5.40 -15.68 -10.92
CA PRO A 59 -4.46 -15.24 -11.95
C PRO A 59 -4.49 -13.72 -12.16
N GLU A 60 -5.69 -13.13 -12.13
CA GLU A 60 -5.83 -11.68 -12.23
C GLU A 60 -5.21 -10.98 -11.03
N GLY A 61 -5.40 -11.56 -9.84
CA GLY A 61 -4.79 -11.03 -8.64
C GLY A 61 -3.27 -11.07 -8.68
N ASN A 62 -2.71 -12.15 -9.21
CA ASN A 62 -1.26 -12.24 -9.38
C ASN A 62 -0.74 -11.18 -10.33
N THR A 63 -1.45 -10.96 -11.43
CA THR A 63 -1.07 -9.93 -12.39
C THR A 63 -1.09 -8.55 -11.73
N LEU A 64 -2.17 -8.24 -11.04
CA LEU A 64 -2.28 -6.94 -10.36
C LEU A 64 -1.22 -6.79 -9.28
N TYR A 65 -1.00 -7.84 -8.50
CA TYR A 65 -0.01 -7.79 -7.42
C TYR A 65 1.40 -7.50 -7.96
N SER A 66 1.76 -8.11 -9.09
CA SER A 66 3.06 -7.86 -9.70
C SER A 66 3.24 -6.38 -10.01
N HIS A 67 2.23 -5.79 -10.64
CA HIS A 67 2.32 -4.37 -11.02
C HIS A 67 2.25 -3.46 -9.80
N VAL A 68 1.38 -3.75 -8.86
CA VAL A 68 1.26 -2.93 -7.66
C VAL A 68 2.53 -3.00 -6.81
N SER A 69 3.16 -4.18 -6.75
CA SER A 69 4.41 -4.32 -6.00
C SER A 69 5.49 -3.42 -6.56
N ILE A 70 5.58 -3.34 -7.88
CA ILE A 70 6.54 -2.44 -8.53
C ILE A 70 6.20 -0.98 -8.21
N ALA A 71 4.93 -0.63 -8.28
CA ALA A 71 4.50 0.73 -7.99
C ALA A 71 4.80 1.12 -6.55
N MET A 72 4.53 0.23 -5.60
CA MET A 72 4.81 0.50 -4.20
C MET A 72 6.30 0.67 -3.95
N LYS A 73 7.11 -0.15 -4.60
CA LYS A 73 8.55 -0.02 -4.47
C LYS A 73 9.06 1.29 -5.05
N GLN A 74 8.51 1.71 -6.19
CA GLN A 74 8.88 2.98 -6.80
C GLN A 74 8.55 4.15 -5.88
N LEU A 75 7.39 4.12 -5.25
CA LEU A 75 7.02 5.15 -4.29
C LEU A 75 7.97 5.18 -3.09
N GLU A 76 8.31 4.02 -2.57
CA GLU A 76 9.25 3.92 -1.47
C GLU A 76 10.63 4.45 -1.87
N ASP A 77 11.10 4.09 -3.06
CA ASP A 77 12.38 4.57 -3.58
C ASP A 77 12.38 6.09 -3.74
N ALA A 78 11.27 6.65 -4.20
CA ALA A 78 11.13 8.10 -4.35
C ALA A 78 11.19 8.79 -2.99
N GLU A 79 10.50 8.25 -2.01
CA GLU A 79 10.56 8.81 -0.65
C GLU A 79 11.96 8.79 -0.09
N ASN A 80 12.64 7.66 -0.24
CA ASN A 80 13.99 7.50 0.27
C ASN A 80 14.96 8.46 -0.43
N ALA A 81 14.78 8.67 -1.73
CA ALA A 81 15.60 9.61 -2.48
C ALA A 81 15.40 11.04 -1.99
N ILE A 82 14.17 11.41 -1.71
CA ILE A 82 13.86 12.74 -1.20
C ILE A 82 14.43 12.94 0.19
N ILE A 83 14.24 11.96 1.06
CA ILE A 83 14.75 12.02 2.42
C ILE A 83 16.29 12.13 2.41
N LYS A 84 16.93 11.30 1.61
CA LYS A 84 18.38 11.30 1.50
C LYS A 84 18.89 12.63 0.94
N SER A 85 18.21 13.17 -0.05
CA SER A 85 18.58 14.46 -0.63
C SER A 85 18.51 15.58 0.41
N LYS A 86 17.46 15.58 1.22
CA LYS A 86 17.32 16.57 2.28
C LYS A 86 18.41 16.43 3.32
N SER A 87 18.76 15.22 3.68
CA SER A 87 19.85 14.96 4.62
C SER A 87 21.16 15.53 4.12
N LEU A 88 21.44 15.28 2.84
CA LEU A 88 22.72 15.71 2.26
C LEU A 88 22.80 17.22 2.05
N SER A 89 21.67 17.86 1.85
CA SER A 89 21.71 19.29 1.59
C SER A 89 21.71 20.13 2.85
N GLY A 90 22.11 19.58 3.91
CA GLY A 90 22.37 20.37 5.07
C GLY A 90 21.28 20.51 6.03
N GLY A 91 20.23 19.93 5.72
CA GLY A 91 19.19 20.02 6.65
C GLY A 91 19.31 19.05 7.69
N THR A 92 20.21 18.55 7.89
CA THR A 92 20.44 17.50 8.68
C THR A 92 19.71 17.27 9.87
N ILE A 93 19.31 18.18 10.38
CA ILE A 93 18.94 18.16 11.64
C ILE A 93 17.95 17.23 12.12
N CYS A 94 16.90 17.24 11.72
CA CYS A 94 15.83 16.56 12.38
C CYS A 94 15.61 15.20 11.90
N ILE A 95 16.58 14.68 11.37
CA ILE A 95 16.41 13.50 10.72
C ILE A 95 16.05 12.36 11.54
N GLY A 96 16.81 12.07 12.48
CA GLY A 96 16.67 10.87 13.25
C GLY A 96 15.31 10.72 13.86
N VAL A 97 14.79 11.76 14.35
CA VAL A 97 13.55 11.69 15.07
C VAL A 97 12.37 11.52 14.20
N SER A 98 12.37 12.23 13.16
CA SER A 98 11.18 12.32 12.37
C SER A 98 11.23 11.58 11.07
N GLU A 99 12.18 10.71 10.93
CA GLU A 99 12.29 9.99 9.68
C GLU A 99 11.02 9.25 9.31
N ILE A 100 10.47 8.53 10.27
CA ILE A 100 9.22 7.79 10.04
C ILE A 100 8.07 8.75 9.81
N ALA A 101 7.99 9.77 10.61
CA ALA A 101 6.94 10.77 10.46
C ALA A 101 7.04 11.48 9.13
N LEU A 102 8.24 11.80 8.70
CA LEU A 102 8.45 12.42 7.42
C LEU A 102 8.03 11.51 6.28
N ARG A 103 8.35 10.25 6.39
CA ARG A 103 7.95 9.27 5.39
C ARG A 103 6.44 9.18 5.27
N ILE A 104 5.75 9.14 6.38
CA ILE A 104 4.28 9.12 6.39
C ILE A 104 3.72 10.39 5.77
N PHE A 105 4.30 11.51 6.10
CA PHE A 105 3.88 12.79 5.57
C PHE A 105 4.05 12.86 4.05
N LEU A 106 5.17 12.37 3.55
CA LEU A 106 5.43 12.35 2.11
C LEU A 106 4.48 11.42 1.39
N LEU A 107 4.17 10.28 1.98
CA LEU A 107 3.20 9.37 1.40
C LEU A 107 1.84 10.03 1.25
N LYS A 108 1.40 10.72 2.28
CA LYS A 108 0.13 11.43 2.25
C LYS A 108 0.12 12.52 1.19
N LYS A 109 1.21 13.22 1.04
CA LYS A 109 1.33 14.24 0.01
C LYS A 109 1.26 13.65 -1.39
N LEU A 110 1.95 12.54 -1.58
CA LEU A 110 1.93 11.87 -2.88
C LEU A 110 0.54 11.37 -3.21
N GLU A 111 -0.17 10.85 -2.24
CA GLU A 111 -1.55 10.41 -2.45
C GLU A 111 -2.43 11.59 -2.87
N LYS A 112 -2.28 12.73 -2.25
CA LYS A 112 -3.03 13.90 -2.64
C LYS A 112 -2.68 14.36 -4.04
N PHE A 113 -1.44 14.20 -4.42
CA PHE A 113 -0.98 14.64 -5.72
C PHE A 113 -1.48 13.74 -6.82
N THR A 114 -1.49 12.46 -6.58
CA THR A 114 -1.88 11.49 -7.59
C THR A 114 -3.34 11.10 -7.53
N GLY A 115 -3.94 11.36 -6.42
CA GLY A 115 -5.34 11.06 -6.24
C GLY A 115 -6.21 12.19 -6.72
#